data_732efa01bb5ebf0e304b71c984a2e69d
#
_entry.id   732efa01bb5ebf0e304b71c984a2e69d
#
_cell.length_a   1.000
_cell.length_b   1.000
_cell.length_c   1.000
_cell.angle_alpha   90.00
_cell.angle_beta   90.00
_cell.angle_gamma   90.00
#
_symmetry.space_group_name_H-M   'P 1'
#
loop_
_entity.id
_entity.type
_entity.pdbx_description
1 polymer ?
#
loop_
_entity_poly.entity_id
_entity_poly.type
_entity_poly.pdbx_seq_one_letter_code
_entity_poly.pdbx_strand_id
1 'polypeptide(L)'
;MRRGLHPLPAHIAMAIASYGRTAVPGADFAADLPDDLKGMLRGIRKYQEFPQGDFRAKLEEVWRAGSASLQTIPGHAGDLQHRPAIVLLPSLVNRSYILDLLPERSLLRYFAAQGFAPLLLDWGDTQNDPGQRDLDSVLQERLLPALQHAAKISGGRIHVLGYCMAGTMLAGAALAAQDLLRAL
;
A
#
# COMPACT_ATOMS: atom_id res chain seq x y z
N MET A 1 2.90 13.67 -17.35
CA MET A 1 2.97 14.38 -16.07
C MET A 1 2.67 13.38 -14.98
N ARG A 2 3.57 13.18 -14.01
CA ARG A 2 3.28 12.29 -12.87
C ARG A 2 2.09 12.87 -12.09
N ARG A 3 1.12 12.04 -11.72
CA ARG A 3 0.13 12.42 -10.73
C ARG A 3 0.89 12.55 -9.40
N GLY A 4 1.14 13.81 -8.99
CA GLY A 4 1.74 14.10 -7.68
C GLY A 4 0.82 13.63 -6.55
N LEU A 5 1.33 13.64 -5.33
CA LEU A 5 0.54 13.45 -4.12
C LEU A 5 -0.68 14.38 -4.19
N HIS A 6 -1.86 13.85 -3.96
CA HIS A 6 -3.14 14.50 -4.24
C HIS A 6 -3.31 15.92 -3.66
N PRO A 7 -2.74 16.29 -2.48
CA PRO A 7 -2.81 17.67 -1.98
C PRO A 7 -1.75 18.61 -2.60
N LEU A 8 -0.73 18.12 -3.30
CA LEU A 8 0.37 18.94 -3.79
C LEU A 8 -0.06 20.06 -4.75
N PRO A 9 -0.94 19.81 -5.76
CA PRO A 9 -1.43 20.88 -6.63
C PRO A 9 -2.19 21.98 -5.87
N ALA A 10 -2.99 21.60 -4.87
CA ALA A 10 -3.71 22.57 -4.04
C ALA A 10 -2.75 23.38 -3.16
N HIS A 11 -1.75 22.78 -2.57
CA HIS A 11 -0.74 23.48 -1.77
C HIS A 11 0.11 24.43 -2.64
N ILE A 12 0.48 24.03 -3.85
CA ILE A 12 1.18 24.90 -4.81
C ILE A 12 0.28 26.09 -5.17
N ALA A 13 -1.00 25.84 -5.49
CA ALA A 13 -1.95 26.91 -5.83
C ALA A 13 -2.13 27.88 -4.67
N MET A 14 -2.26 27.39 -3.44
CA MET A 14 -2.37 28.24 -2.24
C MET A 14 -1.09 29.02 -1.98
N ALA A 15 0.10 28.43 -2.14
CA ALA A 15 1.37 29.11 -1.99
C ALA A 15 1.52 30.26 -3.02
N ILE A 16 1.21 29.99 -4.29
CA ILE A 16 1.22 31.00 -5.36
C ILE A 16 0.21 32.11 -5.08
N ALA A 17 -1.02 31.78 -4.67
CA ALA A 17 -2.05 32.76 -4.35
C ALA A 17 -1.72 33.61 -3.13
N SER A 18 -1.05 33.06 -2.14
CA SER A 18 -0.56 33.80 -0.97
C SER A 18 0.54 34.77 -1.34
N TYR A 19 1.48 34.32 -2.16
CA TYR A 19 2.59 35.16 -2.62
C TYR A 19 2.11 36.26 -3.58
N GLY A 20 1.23 35.94 -4.54
CA GLY A 20 0.67 36.91 -5.48
C GLY A 20 -0.10 38.07 -4.84
N ARG A 21 -0.61 37.89 -3.60
CA ARG A 21 -1.24 38.98 -2.83
C ARG A 21 -0.24 39.97 -2.23
N THR A 22 1.02 39.60 -2.11
CA THR A 22 2.11 40.43 -1.58
C THR A 22 3.06 40.95 -2.66
N ALA A 23 2.90 40.48 -3.91
CA ALA A 23 3.77 40.85 -5.02
C ALA A 23 3.55 42.31 -5.46
N VAL A 24 4.64 43.04 -5.69
CA VAL A 24 4.62 44.40 -6.19
C VAL A 24 4.32 44.37 -7.69
N PRO A 25 3.40 45.20 -8.22
CA PRO A 25 3.16 45.28 -9.65
C PRO A 25 4.45 45.62 -10.42
N GLY A 26 4.81 44.81 -11.42
CA GLY A 26 6.01 44.99 -12.24
C GLY A 26 7.24 44.22 -11.81
N ALA A 27 7.18 43.47 -10.69
CA ALA A 27 8.25 42.57 -10.28
C ALA A 27 8.34 41.33 -11.19
N ASP A 28 9.56 40.83 -11.45
CA ASP A 28 9.76 39.55 -12.12
C ASP A 28 9.38 38.43 -11.17
N PHE A 29 8.20 37.84 -11.39
CA PHE A 29 7.63 36.81 -10.53
C PHE A 29 8.59 35.63 -10.29
N ALA A 30 9.45 35.29 -11.25
CA ALA A 30 10.39 34.19 -11.13
C ALA A 30 11.64 34.57 -10.31
N ALA A 31 12.09 35.80 -10.39
CA ALA A 31 13.28 36.29 -9.67
C ALA A 31 12.97 36.55 -8.21
N ASP A 32 11.77 37.06 -7.90
CA ASP A 32 11.39 37.53 -6.56
C ASP A 32 10.75 36.45 -5.65
N LEU A 33 10.71 35.18 -6.10
CA LEU A 33 10.22 34.09 -5.26
C LEU A 33 11.10 33.88 -4.01
N PRO A 34 10.51 33.69 -2.81
CA PRO A 34 11.24 33.30 -1.61
C PRO A 34 12.08 32.03 -1.85
N ASP A 35 13.22 31.92 -1.16
CA ASP A 35 14.17 30.82 -1.39
C ASP A 35 13.62 29.43 -1.00
N ASP A 36 12.75 29.38 0.02
CA ASP A 36 12.01 28.17 0.40
C ASP A 36 11.06 27.72 -0.71
N LEU A 37 10.35 28.65 -1.35
CA LEU A 37 9.47 28.34 -2.48
C LEU A 37 10.27 27.91 -3.72
N LYS A 38 11.41 28.57 -4.01
CA LYS A 38 12.35 28.13 -5.04
C LYS A 38 12.87 26.73 -4.75
N GLY A 39 13.18 26.45 -3.47
CA GLY A 39 13.60 25.13 -3.02
C GLY A 39 12.53 24.05 -3.26
N MET A 40 11.29 24.34 -2.89
CA MET A 40 10.15 23.45 -3.13
C MET A 40 9.94 23.18 -4.63
N LEU A 41 9.95 24.20 -5.46
CA LEU A 41 9.78 24.05 -6.93
C LEU A 41 10.92 23.23 -7.55
N ARG A 42 12.17 23.42 -7.10
CA ARG A 42 13.30 22.57 -7.51
C ARG A 42 13.09 21.11 -7.09
N GLY A 43 12.58 20.87 -5.89
CA GLY A 43 12.24 19.52 -5.42
C GLY A 43 11.17 18.86 -6.29
N ILE A 44 10.10 19.58 -6.60
CA ILE A 44 9.03 19.11 -7.50
C ILE A 44 9.58 18.77 -8.88
N ARG A 45 10.42 19.65 -9.46
CA ARG A 45 11.07 19.39 -10.74
C ARG A 45 11.90 18.11 -10.69
N LYS A 46 12.80 17.96 -9.72
CA LYS A 46 13.60 16.74 -9.53
C LYS A 46 12.73 15.50 -9.42
N TYR A 47 11.62 15.57 -8.66
CA TYR A 47 10.67 14.46 -8.56
C TYR A 47 10.04 14.12 -9.91
N GLN A 48 9.67 15.12 -10.71
CA GLN A 48 9.08 14.89 -12.04
C GLN A 48 10.08 14.32 -13.04
N GLU A 49 11.34 14.75 -12.97
CA GLU A 49 12.43 14.36 -13.85
C GLU A 49 13.10 13.04 -13.44
N PHE A 50 12.91 12.61 -12.17
CA PHE A 50 13.54 11.38 -11.66
C PHE A 50 13.06 10.16 -12.46
N PRO A 51 13.98 9.32 -12.97
CA PRO A 51 13.61 8.14 -13.74
C PRO A 51 12.67 7.23 -12.92
N GLN A 52 11.56 6.81 -13.53
CA GLN A 52 10.74 5.75 -12.96
C GLN A 52 11.31 4.41 -13.44
N GLY A 53 12.11 3.77 -12.58
CA GLY A 53 12.35 2.34 -12.73
C GLY A 53 11.10 1.58 -12.26
N ASP A 54 10.71 0.55 -12.98
CA ASP A 54 9.79 -0.45 -12.42
C ASP A 54 10.61 -1.36 -11.49
N PHE A 55 10.85 -0.86 -10.28
CA PHE A 55 11.65 -1.57 -9.27
C PHE A 55 10.84 -2.65 -8.55
N ARG A 56 9.54 -2.76 -8.88
CA ARG A 56 8.64 -3.74 -8.27
C ARG A 56 8.90 -5.11 -8.87
N ALA A 57 9.28 -6.03 -8.02
CA ALA A 57 9.27 -7.43 -8.42
C ALA A 57 7.83 -7.88 -8.68
N LYS A 58 7.62 -8.61 -9.76
CA LYS A 58 6.33 -9.24 -10.01
C LYS A 58 6.08 -10.27 -8.93
N LEU A 59 4.92 -10.18 -8.28
CA LEU A 59 4.44 -11.19 -7.34
C LEU A 59 3.54 -12.18 -8.07
N GLU A 60 3.46 -13.39 -7.54
CA GLU A 60 2.58 -14.45 -8.01
C GLU A 60 1.25 -14.37 -7.28
N GLU A 61 0.15 -14.28 -8.03
CA GLU A 61 -1.19 -14.27 -7.46
C GLU A 61 -1.63 -15.68 -7.14
N VAL A 62 -2.05 -15.91 -5.89
CA VAL A 62 -2.53 -17.22 -5.41
C VAL A 62 -4.02 -17.24 -5.13
N TRP A 63 -4.67 -16.07 -5.08
CA TRP A 63 -6.11 -15.94 -4.87
C TRP A 63 -6.61 -14.55 -5.28
N ARG A 64 -7.89 -14.50 -5.66
CA ARG A 64 -8.58 -13.24 -6.01
C ARG A 64 -10.06 -13.28 -5.63
N ALA A 65 -10.57 -12.14 -5.15
CA ALA A 65 -12.00 -11.86 -5.03
C ALA A 65 -12.27 -10.38 -5.36
N GLY A 66 -13.03 -10.13 -6.41
CA GLY A 66 -13.22 -8.78 -6.94
C GLY A 66 -11.88 -8.15 -7.34
N SER A 67 -11.60 -6.95 -6.84
CA SER A 67 -10.32 -6.28 -7.04
C SER A 67 -9.21 -6.78 -6.10
N ALA A 68 -9.58 -7.39 -4.95
CA ALA A 68 -8.61 -7.86 -3.97
C ALA A 68 -7.94 -9.16 -4.39
N SER A 69 -6.63 -9.29 -4.14
CA SER A 69 -5.85 -10.50 -4.40
C SER A 69 -4.85 -10.80 -3.30
N LEU A 70 -4.56 -12.08 -3.08
CA LEU A 70 -3.39 -12.52 -2.31
C LEU A 70 -2.25 -12.85 -3.27
N GLN A 71 -1.09 -12.37 -2.94
CA GLN A 71 0.11 -12.50 -3.76
C GLN A 71 1.26 -13.02 -2.91
N THR A 72 2.17 -13.79 -3.52
CA THR A 72 3.40 -14.27 -2.89
C THR A 72 4.60 -14.03 -3.80
N ILE A 73 5.80 -14.28 -3.29
CA ILE A 73 7.04 -14.23 -4.07
C ILE A 73 7.02 -15.39 -5.07
N PRO A 74 7.33 -15.18 -6.36
CA PRO A 74 7.36 -16.24 -7.36
C PRO A 74 8.19 -17.43 -6.93
N GLY A 75 7.62 -18.62 -7.08
CA GLY A 75 8.24 -19.88 -6.66
C GLY A 75 8.06 -20.23 -5.18
N HIS A 76 7.48 -19.35 -4.35
CA HIS A 76 7.23 -19.61 -2.93
C HIS A 76 5.82 -20.17 -2.63
N ALA A 77 4.96 -20.31 -3.63
CA ALA A 77 3.62 -20.87 -3.42
C ALA A 77 3.65 -22.29 -2.82
N GLY A 78 4.62 -23.12 -3.17
CA GLY A 78 4.84 -24.43 -2.59
C GLY A 78 5.26 -24.42 -1.11
N ASP A 79 5.87 -23.35 -0.64
CA ASP A 79 6.33 -23.21 0.75
C ASP A 79 5.19 -23.08 1.75
N LEU A 80 4.00 -22.65 1.27
CA LEU A 80 2.82 -22.40 2.11
C LEU A 80 2.37 -23.62 2.93
N GLN A 81 2.62 -24.84 2.47
CA GLN A 81 2.28 -26.06 3.20
C GLN A 81 3.38 -26.53 4.16
N HIS A 82 4.59 -25.99 4.01
CA HIS A 82 5.77 -26.48 4.71
C HIS A 82 6.36 -25.46 5.70
N ARG A 83 5.95 -24.20 5.62
CA ARG A 83 6.42 -23.11 6.46
C ARG A 83 5.25 -22.38 7.12
N PRO A 84 5.48 -21.75 8.29
CA PRO A 84 4.44 -20.94 8.91
C PRO A 84 4.02 -19.80 7.95
N ALA A 85 2.75 -19.77 7.59
CA ALA A 85 2.25 -18.71 6.73
C ALA A 85 2.06 -17.39 7.51
N ILE A 86 2.40 -16.27 6.86
CA ILE A 86 2.14 -14.93 7.36
C ILE A 86 1.47 -14.09 6.29
N VAL A 87 0.31 -13.51 6.61
CA VAL A 87 -0.41 -12.59 5.72
C VAL A 87 -0.11 -11.15 6.12
N LEU A 88 0.41 -10.37 5.19
CA LEU A 88 0.67 -8.95 5.34
C LEU A 88 -0.51 -8.16 4.77
N LEU A 89 -1.15 -7.36 5.62
CA LEU A 89 -2.31 -6.54 5.26
C LEU A 89 -1.88 -5.07 5.18
N PRO A 90 -1.81 -4.47 3.98
CA PRO A 90 -1.55 -3.05 3.82
C PRO A 90 -2.79 -2.23 4.19
N SER A 91 -2.61 -0.95 4.50
CA SER A 91 -3.71 -0.02 4.67
C SER A 91 -4.57 0.06 3.40
N LEU A 92 -5.88 0.29 3.55
CA LEU A 92 -6.77 0.58 2.41
C LEU A 92 -6.37 1.87 1.66
N VAL A 93 -5.70 2.79 2.34
CA VAL A 93 -5.30 4.10 1.77
C VAL A 93 -4.08 3.96 0.85
N ASN A 94 -3.16 3.06 1.19
CA ASN A 94 -1.92 2.86 0.46
C ASN A 94 -1.97 1.59 -0.40
N ARG A 95 -1.29 1.62 -1.52
CA ARG A 95 -1.10 0.41 -2.34
C ARG A 95 -0.25 -0.62 -1.60
N SER A 96 -0.47 -1.89 -1.90
CA SER A 96 0.21 -3.05 -1.28
C SER A 96 1.74 -2.97 -1.34
N TYR A 97 2.30 -2.35 -2.38
CA TYR A 97 3.74 -2.21 -2.57
C TYR A 97 4.48 -1.49 -1.42
N ILE A 98 3.77 -0.78 -0.53
CA ILE A 98 4.42 -0.16 0.65
C ILE A 98 5.09 -1.22 1.55
N LEU A 99 4.61 -2.46 1.51
CA LEU A 99 5.15 -3.59 2.24
C LEU A 99 6.15 -4.43 1.41
N ASP A 100 6.31 -4.11 0.12
CA ASP A 100 7.31 -4.69 -0.81
C ASP A 100 7.90 -3.58 -1.69
N LEU A 101 8.52 -2.58 -1.07
CA LEU A 101 8.87 -1.33 -1.72
C LEU A 101 10.03 -1.48 -2.71
N LEU A 102 11.10 -2.14 -2.29
CA LEU A 102 12.31 -2.45 -3.06
C LEU A 102 12.83 -3.83 -2.63
N PRO A 103 13.66 -4.52 -3.44
CA PRO A 103 14.24 -5.80 -3.04
C PRO A 103 14.94 -5.76 -1.68
N GLU A 104 15.66 -4.68 -1.38
CA GLU A 104 16.41 -4.50 -0.12
C GLU A 104 15.55 -3.88 1.00
N ARG A 105 14.33 -3.43 0.68
CA ARG A 105 13.39 -2.78 1.61
C ARG A 105 12.00 -3.36 1.44
N SER A 106 11.89 -4.65 1.66
CA SER A 106 10.67 -5.43 1.54
C SER A 106 10.40 -6.19 2.82
N LEU A 107 9.26 -5.91 3.44
CA LEU A 107 8.79 -6.67 4.59
C LEU A 107 8.41 -8.09 4.17
N LEU A 108 7.82 -8.23 2.98
CA LEU A 108 7.47 -9.53 2.40
C LEU A 108 8.71 -10.45 2.29
N ARG A 109 9.81 -9.94 1.70
CA ARG A 109 11.05 -10.69 1.52
C ARG A 109 11.78 -10.92 2.84
N TYR A 110 11.67 -9.98 3.76
CA TYR A 110 12.22 -10.15 5.11
C TYR A 110 11.60 -11.37 5.80
N PHE A 111 10.28 -11.51 5.80
CA PHE A 111 9.64 -12.68 6.40
C PHE A 111 9.97 -13.98 5.66
N ALA A 112 10.11 -13.96 4.33
CA ALA A 112 10.58 -15.12 3.59
C ALA A 112 11.97 -15.56 4.04
N ALA A 113 12.89 -14.62 4.24
CA ALA A 113 14.24 -14.88 4.74
C ALA A 113 14.26 -15.40 6.20
N GLN A 114 13.22 -15.05 7.00
CA GLN A 114 13.05 -15.58 8.37
C GLN A 114 12.37 -16.97 8.41
N GLY A 115 12.16 -17.61 7.27
CA GLY A 115 11.57 -18.94 7.21
C GLY A 115 10.05 -19.01 7.19
N PHE A 116 9.36 -17.87 7.02
CA PHE A 116 7.92 -17.83 6.79
C PHE A 116 7.57 -18.03 5.33
N ALA A 117 6.33 -18.44 5.07
CA ALA A 117 5.70 -18.37 3.75
C ALA A 117 4.81 -17.11 3.70
N PRO A 118 5.32 -15.99 3.15
CA PRO A 118 4.61 -14.72 3.21
C PRO A 118 3.58 -14.59 2.10
N LEU A 119 2.44 -14.01 2.45
CA LEU A 119 1.37 -13.58 1.56
C LEU A 119 1.14 -12.09 1.72
N LEU A 120 0.96 -11.37 0.63
CA LEU A 120 0.63 -9.94 0.62
C LEU A 120 -0.77 -9.76 0.07
N LEU A 121 -1.65 -9.11 0.84
CA LEU A 121 -2.95 -8.70 0.33
C LEU A 121 -2.79 -7.44 -0.51
N ASP A 122 -3.32 -7.45 -1.71
CA ASP A 122 -3.54 -6.25 -2.53
C ASP A 122 -5.05 -5.99 -2.61
N TRP A 123 -5.49 -4.83 -2.14
CA TRP A 123 -6.90 -4.42 -2.22
C TRP A 123 -7.35 -4.09 -3.64
N GLY A 124 -6.40 -3.85 -4.56
CA GLY A 124 -6.69 -3.49 -5.95
C GLY A 124 -7.31 -2.11 -6.11
N ASP A 125 -8.26 -1.98 -7.02
CA ASP A 125 -9.01 -0.73 -7.23
C ASP A 125 -10.27 -0.71 -6.36
N THR A 126 -10.11 -0.16 -5.14
CA THR A 126 -11.17 -0.09 -4.13
C THR A 126 -12.33 0.81 -4.54
N GLN A 127 -12.11 1.76 -5.47
CA GLN A 127 -13.14 2.73 -5.86
C GLN A 127 -14.21 2.12 -6.77
N ASN A 128 -13.82 1.11 -7.54
CA ASN A 128 -14.70 0.47 -8.53
C ASN A 128 -15.11 -0.96 -8.13
N ASP A 129 -14.74 -1.42 -6.95
CA ASP A 129 -15.11 -2.76 -6.46
C ASP A 129 -16.39 -2.71 -5.64
N PRO A 130 -17.51 -3.33 -6.10
CA PRO A 130 -18.76 -3.37 -5.35
C PRO A 130 -18.65 -4.07 -4.00
N GLY A 131 -17.66 -4.95 -3.79
CA GLY A 131 -17.35 -5.59 -2.51
C GLY A 131 -16.48 -4.74 -1.58
N GLN A 132 -16.25 -3.47 -1.90
CA GLN A 132 -15.49 -2.51 -1.10
C GLN A 132 -16.24 -1.17 -0.92
N ARG A 133 -17.56 -1.22 -0.85
CA ARG A 133 -18.44 -0.04 -0.72
C ARG A 133 -18.31 0.66 0.63
N ASP A 134 -18.17 -0.11 1.68
CA ASP A 134 -18.05 0.34 3.06
C ASP A 134 -17.12 -0.62 3.82
N LEU A 135 -16.84 -0.31 5.09
CA LEU A 135 -15.92 -1.09 5.89
C LEU A 135 -16.43 -2.51 6.15
N ASP A 136 -17.72 -2.69 6.33
CA ASP A 136 -18.32 -4.00 6.57
C ASP A 136 -18.18 -4.91 5.34
N SER A 137 -18.50 -4.41 4.16
CA SER A 137 -18.30 -5.15 2.91
C SER A 137 -16.81 -5.49 2.66
N VAL A 138 -15.88 -4.59 2.99
CA VAL A 138 -14.45 -4.90 2.91
C VAL A 138 -14.07 -6.04 3.84
N LEU A 139 -14.58 -6.05 5.08
CA LEU A 139 -14.31 -7.12 6.03
C LEU A 139 -14.91 -8.45 5.58
N GLN A 140 -16.19 -8.46 5.22
CA GLN A 140 -16.95 -9.67 4.92
C GLN A 140 -16.65 -10.26 3.53
N GLU A 141 -16.48 -9.41 2.53
CA GLU A 141 -16.38 -9.84 1.14
C GLU A 141 -14.94 -9.89 0.61
N ARG A 142 -13.96 -9.32 1.36
CA ARG A 142 -12.54 -9.30 0.93
C ARG A 142 -11.59 -9.84 2.00
N LEU A 143 -11.58 -9.25 3.21
CA LEU A 143 -10.61 -9.63 4.23
C LEU A 143 -10.83 -11.06 4.74
N LEU A 144 -12.02 -11.38 5.24
CA LEU A 144 -12.30 -12.71 5.79
C LEU A 144 -12.11 -13.82 4.74
N PRO A 145 -12.62 -13.71 3.49
CA PRO A 145 -12.35 -14.70 2.46
C PRO A 145 -10.86 -14.85 2.13
N ALA A 146 -10.07 -13.75 2.14
CA ALA A 146 -8.64 -13.82 1.92
C ALA A 146 -7.93 -14.59 3.05
N LEU A 147 -8.27 -14.32 4.31
CA LEU A 147 -7.71 -15.04 5.46
C LEU A 147 -8.12 -16.52 5.47
N GLN A 148 -9.39 -16.83 5.16
CA GLN A 148 -9.87 -18.21 5.01
C GLN A 148 -9.09 -18.95 3.91
N HIS A 149 -8.89 -18.31 2.76
CA HIS A 149 -8.12 -18.92 1.68
C HIS A 149 -6.65 -19.12 2.08
N ALA A 150 -6.02 -18.13 2.70
CA ALA A 150 -4.65 -18.24 3.19
C ALA A 150 -4.50 -19.41 4.18
N ALA A 151 -5.40 -19.56 5.13
CA ALA A 151 -5.41 -20.67 6.08
C ALA A 151 -5.59 -22.03 5.37
N LYS A 152 -6.49 -22.08 4.38
CA LYS A 152 -6.75 -23.30 3.59
C LYS A 152 -5.49 -23.75 2.82
N ILE A 153 -4.84 -22.84 2.07
CA ILE A 153 -3.65 -23.20 1.28
C ILE A 153 -2.42 -23.47 2.11
N SER A 154 -2.38 -22.96 3.37
CA SER A 154 -1.31 -23.19 4.33
C SER A 154 -1.53 -24.45 5.19
N GLY A 155 -2.65 -25.12 5.02
CA GLY A 155 -2.98 -26.32 5.79
C GLY A 155 -3.26 -26.08 7.27
N GLY A 156 -3.57 -24.83 7.69
CA GLY A 156 -3.86 -24.53 9.10
C GLY A 156 -3.88 -23.05 9.44
N ARG A 157 -3.64 -22.77 10.72
CA ARG A 157 -3.63 -21.40 11.24
C ARG A 157 -2.49 -20.57 10.70
N ILE A 158 -2.75 -19.30 10.45
CA ILE A 158 -1.85 -18.31 9.88
C ILE A 158 -1.48 -17.21 10.90
N HIS A 159 -0.31 -16.60 10.68
CA HIS A 159 0.03 -15.32 11.29
C HIS A 159 -0.52 -14.20 10.42
N VAL A 160 -0.94 -13.09 11.02
CA VAL A 160 -1.41 -11.93 10.26
C VAL A 160 -0.78 -10.67 10.84
N LEU A 161 -0.27 -9.81 9.97
CA LEU A 161 0.27 -8.51 10.32
C LEU A 161 -0.51 -7.42 9.61
N GLY A 162 -1.21 -6.58 10.37
CA GLY A 162 -1.95 -5.44 9.85
C GLY A 162 -1.14 -4.15 9.96
N TYR A 163 -0.95 -3.48 8.83
CA TYR A 163 -0.25 -2.18 8.79
C TYR A 163 -1.27 -1.03 8.78
N CYS A 164 -1.09 -0.06 9.70
CA CYS A 164 -1.92 1.14 9.80
C CYS A 164 -3.41 0.78 10.00
N MET A 165 -4.31 1.29 9.18
CA MET A 165 -5.76 1.04 9.26
C MET A 165 -6.10 -0.46 9.18
N ALA A 166 -5.32 -1.26 8.45
CA ALA A 166 -5.53 -2.70 8.40
C ALA A 166 -5.34 -3.39 9.77
N GLY A 167 -4.50 -2.83 10.66
CA GLY A 167 -4.39 -3.32 12.04
C GLY A 167 -5.69 -3.12 12.83
N THR A 168 -6.35 -1.97 12.69
CA THR A 168 -7.65 -1.71 13.30
C THR A 168 -8.74 -2.61 12.73
N MET A 169 -8.76 -2.78 11.40
CA MET A 169 -9.70 -3.70 10.73
C MET A 169 -9.51 -5.14 11.20
N LEU A 170 -8.26 -5.57 11.32
CA LEU A 170 -7.91 -6.90 11.78
C LEU A 170 -8.35 -7.13 13.23
N ALA A 171 -8.16 -6.15 14.12
CA ALA A 171 -8.64 -6.21 15.49
C ALA A 171 -10.18 -6.37 15.54
N GLY A 172 -10.91 -5.63 14.69
CA GLY A 172 -12.37 -5.79 14.55
C GLY A 172 -12.79 -7.16 14.00
N ALA A 173 -12.03 -7.72 13.07
CA ALA A 173 -12.29 -9.03 12.47
C ALA A 173 -11.78 -10.21 13.31
N ALA A 174 -10.98 -9.98 14.35
CA ALA A 174 -10.27 -11.01 15.10
C ALA A 174 -11.21 -12.09 15.68
N LEU A 175 -12.38 -11.68 16.18
CA LEU A 175 -13.37 -12.63 16.71
C LEU A 175 -13.95 -13.55 15.62
N ALA A 176 -14.21 -12.99 14.43
CA ALA A 176 -14.71 -13.76 13.29
C ALA A 176 -13.63 -14.65 12.65
N ALA A 177 -12.36 -14.31 12.86
CA ALA A 177 -11.21 -15.03 12.29
C ALA A 177 -10.42 -15.85 13.33
N GLN A 178 -10.88 -15.93 14.59
CA GLN A 178 -10.11 -16.51 15.70
C GLN A 178 -9.59 -17.93 15.43
N ASP A 179 -10.38 -18.74 14.73
CA ASP A 179 -10.00 -20.14 14.41
C ASP A 179 -8.95 -20.21 13.29
N LEU A 180 -8.78 -19.14 12.52
CA LEU A 180 -7.81 -19.03 11.42
C LEU A 180 -6.48 -18.49 11.91
N LEU A 181 -6.45 -17.77 13.03
CA LEU A 181 -5.29 -16.99 13.47
C LEU A 181 -4.42 -17.79 14.45
N ARG A 182 -3.11 -17.73 14.25
CA ARG A 182 -2.09 -18.22 15.17
C ARG A 182 -1.55 -17.07 16.03
N ALA A 183 -1.35 -15.90 15.41
CA ALA A 183 -1.00 -14.64 16.06
C ALA A 183 -1.42 -13.45 15.17
N LEU A 184 -1.67 -12.33 15.83
CA LEU A 184 -1.95 -11.00 15.23
C LEU A 184 -0.74 -10.10 15.39
#